data_f5f60608db9fbc8055d203e7fd14fec6
#
_entry.id   f5f60608db9fbc8055d203e7fd14fec6
#
_cell.length_a   1.000
_cell.length_b   1.000
_cell.length_c   1.000
_cell.angle_alpha   90.00
_cell.angle_beta   90.00
_cell.angle_gamma   90.00
#
_symmetry.space_group_name_H-M   'P 1'
#
loop_
_entity.id
_entity.type
_entity.pdbx_description
1 polymer ?
#
loop_
_entity_poly.entity_id
_entity_poly.type
_entity_poly.pdbx_seq_one_letter_code
_entity_poly.pdbx_strand_id
1 'polypeptide(L)'
;MFVSLPSRKKAALRWATPVLFAALWLAFLWSISRPDDARGSLWLDWGALSTGLTHPLDWWATLQDGSVLRLFTALFLHADWSHLLGNLVFLLIFGLPAERVLGPWRLLLLFLVGGAVSNLVAIYTMGSPDQIIIGASGAVSALIGAYLALFPGARLGVVIPLGLFLEFVRAPAYLLIGVWAALQVVFAHIGPSFGMVAWRAHIGGFVFGLVYGVYVRAAIARRLRKRHGF
;
A
#
# COMPACT_ATOMS: atom_id res chain seq x y z
N MET A 1 4.32 -25.98 -46.66
CA MET A 1 3.72 -24.78 -46.07
C MET A 1 4.06 -24.75 -44.59
N PHE A 2 5.06 -23.96 -44.12
CA PHE A 2 5.47 -23.91 -42.72
C PHE A 2 4.63 -22.87 -42.03
N VAL A 3 3.78 -23.31 -41.09
CA VAL A 3 3.01 -22.43 -40.23
C VAL A 3 3.94 -21.97 -39.12
N SER A 4 4.30 -20.68 -39.11
CA SER A 4 5.05 -20.09 -38.00
C SER A 4 4.14 -19.99 -36.78
N LEU A 5 4.47 -20.77 -35.76
CA LEU A 5 3.80 -20.66 -34.46
C LEU A 5 4.06 -19.26 -33.89
N PRO A 6 3.03 -18.56 -33.38
CA PRO A 6 3.22 -17.25 -32.77
C PRO A 6 4.19 -17.39 -31.60
N SER A 7 5.27 -16.61 -31.63
CA SER A 7 6.26 -16.54 -30.55
C SER A 7 5.53 -16.25 -29.24
N ARG A 8 5.62 -17.17 -28.28
CA ARG A 8 5.14 -16.96 -26.90
C ARG A 8 5.89 -15.75 -26.33
N LYS A 9 5.23 -14.60 -26.21
CA LYS A 9 5.82 -13.46 -25.51
C LYS A 9 6.31 -13.95 -24.16
N LYS A 10 7.61 -13.83 -23.88
CA LYS A 10 8.20 -14.16 -22.58
C LYS A 10 7.38 -13.44 -21.52
N ALA A 11 6.86 -14.18 -20.55
CA ALA A 11 6.15 -13.58 -19.40
C ALA A 11 7.10 -12.59 -18.75
N ALA A 12 6.68 -11.34 -18.60
CA ALA A 12 7.49 -10.33 -17.92
C ALA A 12 7.81 -10.83 -16.50
N LEU A 13 9.08 -10.74 -16.11
CA LEU A 13 9.52 -11.13 -14.77
C LEU A 13 8.78 -10.27 -13.72
N ARG A 14 8.16 -10.92 -12.76
CA ARG A 14 7.43 -10.30 -11.65
C ARG A 14 8.31 -10.37 -10.42
N TRP A 15 8.94 -9.28 -10.09
CA TRP A 15 9.92 -9.23 -9.01
C TRP A 15 9.58 -8.21 -7.92
N ALA A 16 8.73 -7.20 -8.23
CA ALA A 16 8.50 -6.10 -7.30
C ALA A 16 7.77 -6.56 -6.02
N THR A 17 6.70 -7.35 -6.14
CA THR A 17 5.98 -7.86 -4.97
C THR A 17 6.87 -8.78 -4.10
N PRO A 18 7.61 -9.78 -4.65
CA PRO A 18 8.55 -10.57 -3.85
C PRO A 18 9.66 -9.74 -3.21
N VAL A 19 10.21 -8.75 -3.92
CA VAL A 19 11.25 -7.87 -3.37
C VAL A 19 10.71 -7.01 -2.23
N LEU A 20 9.53 -6.41 -2.40
CA LEU A 20 8.88 -5.65 -1.33
C LEU A 20 8.58 -6.54 -0.12
N PHE A 21 8.07 -7.75 -0.35
CA PHE A 21 7.83 -8.72 0.71
C PHE A 21 9.11 -9.02 1.50
N ALA A 22 10.20 -9.35 0.80
CA ALA A 22 11.49 -9.63 1.44
C ALA A 22 12.05 -8.39 2.16
N ALA A 23 11.94 -7.20 1.56
CA ALA A 23 12.42 -5.95 2.17
C ALA A 23 11.68 -5.63 3.48
N LEU A 24 10.36 -5.79 3.52
CA LEU A 24 9.56 -5.59 4.73
C LEU A 24 9.93 -6.59 5.83
N TRP A 25 10.13 -7.88 5.47
CA TRP A 25 10.59 -8.89 6.39
C TRP A 25 11.97 -8.57 6.96
N LEU A 26 12.93 -8.28 6.10
CA LEU A 26 14.31 -8.01 6.51
C LEU A 26 14.41 -6.74 7.37
N ALA A 27 13.69 -5.68 7.01
CA ALA A 27 13.64 -4.45 7.81
C ALA A 27 13.04 -4.71 9.20
N PHE A 28 11.98 -5.52 9.29
CA PHE A 28 11.38 -5.87 10.57
C PHE A 28 12.31 -6.73 11.43
N LEU A 29 12.90 -7.80 10.86
CA LEU A 29 13.85 -8.66 11.58
C LEU A 29 15.05 -7.87 12.08
N TRP A 30 15.56 -6.96 11.26
CA TRP A 30 16.62 -6.04 11.67
C TRP A 30 16.17 -5.11 12.82
N SER A 31 14.96 -4.55 12.75
CA SER A 31 14.41 -3.69 13.80
C SER A 31 14.27 -4.45 15.13
N ILE A 32 13.70 -5.67 15.14
CA ILE A 32 13.50 -6.44 16.38
C ILE A 32 14.79 -7.06 16.93
N SER A 33 15.86 -7.11 16.14
CA SER A 33 17.19 -7.53 16.63
C SER A 33 17.87 -6.45 17.47
N ARG A 34 17.33 -5.22 17.52
CA ARG A 34 17.84 -4.12 18.31
C ARG A 34 17.28 -4.18 19.74
N PRO A 35 18.02 -3.69 20.74
CA PRO A 35 17.48 -3.46 22.08
C PRO A 35 16.24 -2.56 22.04
N ASP A 36 15.33 -2.69 22.99
CA ASP A 36 14.03 -1.97 22.98
C ASP A 36 14.18 -0.45 23.02
N ASP A 37 15.17 0.07 23.73
CA ASP A 37 15.52 1.50 23.76
C ASP A 37 16.00 2.03 22.40
N ALA A 38 16.78 1.21 21.66
CA ALA A 38 17.24 1.53 20.31
C ALA A 38 16.13 1.44 19.27
N ARG A 39 15.06 0.66 19.49
CA ARG A 39 13.90 0.58 18.59
C ARG A 39 13.08 1.88 18.60
N GLY A 40 12.94 2.50 19.77
CA GLY A 40 12.26 3.80 19.89
C GLY A 40 12.98 4.89 19.11
N SER A 41 14.30 4.97 19.21
CA SER A 41 15.12 5.93 18.44
C SER A 41 15.05 5.67 16.94
N LEU A 42 15.01 4.38 16.51
CA LEU A 42 14.83 4.00 15.11
C LEU A 42 13.54 4.56 14.50
N TRP A 43 12.44 4.53 15.26
CA TRP A 43 11.17 5.08 14.78
C TRP A 43 11.21 6.61 14.70
N LEU A 44 11.92 7.28 15.63
CA LEU A 44 12.13 8.72 15.57
C LEU A 44 13.00 9.13 14.39
N ASP A 45 14.02 8.34 14.04
CA ASP A 45 14.97 8.66 12.98
C ASP A 45 14.42 8.37 11.56
N TRP A 46 13.62 7.30 11.40
CA TRP A 46 13.20 6.78 10.09
C TRP A 46 11.68 6.77 9.87
N GLY A 47 10.89 6.98 10.94
CA GLY A 47 9.44 7.14 10.85
C GLY A 47 9.05 8.50 10.27
N ALA A 48 7.87 8.61 9.67
CA ALA A 48 7.34 9.88 9.22
C ALA A 48 6.80 10.64 10.44
N LEU A 49 7.32 11.86 10.65
CA LEU A 49 6.93 12.72 11.77
C LEU A 49 5.89 13.73 11.30
N SER A 50 4.92 14.03 12.16
CA SER A 50 3.93 15.07 11.89
C SER A 50 4.51 16.49 11.98
N THR A 51 5.65 16.66 12.63
CA THR A 51 6.40 17.92 12.67
C THR A 51 7.25 18.13 11.43
N GLY A 52 7.41 19.38 10.99
CA GLY A 52 8.32 19.76 9.90
C GLY A 52 7.72 19.75 8.49
N LEU A 53 6.54 19.17 8.27
CA LEU A 53 5.89 19.14 6.94
C LEU A 53 4.53 19.83 6.90
N THR A 54 4.07 20.40 8.03
CA THR A 54 2.75 21.00 8.14
C THR A 54 2.66 22.41 7.56
N HIS A 55 3.79 23.12 7.45
CA HIS A 55 3.83 24.46 6.89
C HIS A 55 4.60 24.50 5.57
N PRO A 56 4.13 25.22 4.53
CA PRO A 56 4.80 25.28 3.22
C PRO A 56 6.27 25.73 3.25
N LEU A 57 6.65 26.59 4.20
CA LEU A 57 8.02 27.06 4.37
C LEU A 57 8.96 25.97 4.91
N ASP A 58 8.43 24.99 5.64
CA ASP A 58 9.20 23.89 6.21
C ASP A 58 9.63 22.87 5.14
N TRP A 59 8.92 22.82 4.01
CA TRP A 59 9.23 21.88 2.91
C TRP A 59 10.64 22.07 2.36
N TRP A 60 11.10 23.33 2.27
CA TRP A 60 12.45 23.59 1.78
C TRP A 60 13.50 23.07 2.74
N ALA A 61 13.34 23.33 4.03
CA ALA A 61 14.24 22.80 5.07
C ALA A 61 14.22 21.25 5.07
N THR A 62 13.04 20.63 5.00
CA THR A 62 12.84 19.17 4.97
C THR A 62 13.48 18.50 3.75
N LEU A 63 13.52 19.20 2.61
CA LEU A 63 14.23 18.73 1.43
C LEU A 63 15.75 18.84 1.60
N GLN A 64 16.24 19.91 2.24
CA GLN A 64 17.68 20.14 2.45
C GLN A 64 18.29 19.18 3.49
N ASP A 65 17.59 18.90 4.58
CA ASP A 65 18.03 18.00 5.64
C ASP A 65 17.75 16.51 5.36
N GLY A 66 17.06 16.23 4.24
CA GLY A 66 16.72 14.87 3.82
C GLY A 66 15.57 14.21 4.60
N SER A 67 14.92 14.91 5.54
CA SER A 67 13.85 14.35 6.34
C SER A 67 12.60 13.98 5.52
N VAL A 68 12.45 14.52 4.30
CA VAL A 68 11.43 14.07 3.33
C VAL A 68 11.55 12.58 3.01
N LEU A 69 12.73 11.97 3.13
CA LEU A 69 12.93 10.54 2.91
C LEU A 69 12.17 9.68 3.92
N ARG A 70 11.83 10.25 5.08
CA ARG A 70 11.03 9.58 6.11
C ARG A 70 9.64 9.21 5.64
N LEU A 71 9.10 9.90 4.63
CA LEU A 71 7.84 9.52 3.98
C LEU A 71 7.92 8.13 3.33
N PHE A 72 9.12 7.71 2.93
CA PHE A 72 9.37 6.43 2.29
C PHE A 72 9.94 5.39 3.26
N THR A 73 10.87 5.77 4.12
CA THR A 73 11.52 4.84 5.07
C THR A 73 10.54 4.32 6.11
N ALA A 74 9.59 5.16 6.54
CA ALA A 74 8.51 4.80 7.44
C ALA A 74 7.70 3.58 6.96
N LEU A 75 7.59 3.36 5.64
CA LEU A 75 6.87 2.23 5.05
C LEU A 75 7.48 0.87 5.41
N PHE A 76 8.75 0.84 5.75
CA PHE A 76 9.49 -0.39 6.05
C PHE A 76 9.57 -0.70 7.54
N LEU A 77 9.14 0.22 8.41
CA LEU A 77 9.12 0.02 9.86
C LEU A 77 7.77 -0.55 10.31
N HIS A 78 7.80 -1.48 11.27
CA HIS A 78 6.59 -2.08 11.84
C HIS A 78 6.71 -2.20 13.35
N ALA A 79 5.62 -1.93 14.06
CA ALA A 79 5.61 -1.94 15.53
C ALA A 79 5.72 -3.38 16.09
N ASP A 80 5.01 -4.32 15.48
CA ASP A 80 4.86 -5.68 15.98
C ASP A 80 4.59 -6.68 14.83
N TRP A 81 4.55 -7.96 15.20
CA TRP A 81 4.30 -9.06 14.26
C TRP A 81 2.95 -8.98 13.56
N SER A 82 1.90 -8.61 14.28
CA SER A 82 0.55 -8.55 13.71
C SER A 82 0.45 -7.45 12.65
N HIS A 83 1.09 -6.31 12.91
CA HIS A 83 1.19 -5.19 11.99
C HIS A 83 1.94 -5.58 10.70
N LEU A 84 3.10 -6.25 10.82
CA LEU A 84 3.85 -6.74 9.66
C LEU A 84 3.05 -7.76 8.87
N LEU A 85 2.58 -8.83 9.54
CA LEU A 85 1.89 -9.95 8.87
C LEU A 85 0.63 -9.50 8.15
N GLY A 86 -0.15 -8.60 8.75
CA GLY A 86 -1.30 -7.98 8.10
C GLY A 86 -0.90 -7.30 6.78
N ASN A 87 0.13 -6.45 6.79
CA ASN A 87 0.62 -5.79 5.59
C ASN A 87 1.13 -6.78 4.53
N LEU A 88 1.86 -7.81 4.93
CA LEU A 88 2.38 -8.82 4.01
C LEU A 88 1.27 -9.64 3.34
N VAL A 89 0.25 -10.04 4.09
CA VAL A 89 -0.91 -10.76 3.53
C VAL A 89 -1.63 -9.92 2.49
N PHE A 90 -1.93 -8.66 2.80
CA PHE A 90 -2.60 -7.77 1.86
C PHE A 90 -1.70 -7.41 0.66
N LEU A 91 -0.39 -7.23 0.87
CA LEU A 91 0.58 -7.06 -0.21
C LEU A 91 0.54 -8.22 -1.20
N LEU A 92 0.47 -9.47 -0.73
CA LEU A 92 0.40 -10.65 -1.60
C LEU A 92 -0.95 -10.73 -2.32
N ILE A 93 -2.07 -10.54 -1.60
CA ILE A 93 -3.43 -10.64 -2.17
C ILE A 93 -3.63 -9.62 -3.29
N PHE A 94 -3.21 -8.38 -3.09
CA PHE A 94 -3.47 -7.28 -4.03
C PHE A 94 -2.28 -6.96 -4.93
N GLY A 95 -1.05 -7.09 -4.43
CA GLY A 95 0.17 -6.78 -5.17
C GLY A 95 0.45 -7.77 -6.30
N LEU A 96 0.39 -9.08 -6.04
CA LEU A 96 0.67 -10.09 -7.07
C LEU A 96 -0.22 -9.98 -8.32
N PRO A 97 -1.57 -9.84 -8.21
CA PRO A 97 -2.40 -9.63 -9.39
C PRO A 97 -2.21 -8.24 -10.01
N ALA A 98 -2.02 -7.19 -9.21
CA ALA A 98 -1.77 -5.86 -9.73
C ALA A 98 -0.45 -5.80 -10.54
N GLU A 99 0.62 -6.45 -10.07
CA GLU A 99 1.90 -6.53 -10.80
C GLU A 99 1.77 -7.17 -12.17
N ARG A 100 0.86 -8.14 -12.33
CA ARG A 100 0.58 -8.78 -13.63
C ARG A 100 0.12 -7.78 -14.70
N VAL A 101 -0.62 -6.76 -14.28
CA VAL A 101 -1.21 -5.76 -15.19
C VAL A 101 -0.32 -4.53 -15.30
N LEU A 102 0.22 -4.06 -14.19
CA LEU A 102 1.02 -2.84 -14.13
C LEU A 102 2.47 -3.07 -14.61
N GLY A 103 3.00 -4.25 -14.37
CA GLY A 103 4.43 -4.54 -14.42
C GLY A 103 5.15 -4.10 -13.14
N PRO A 104 6.38 -4.61 -12.90
CA PRO A 104 7.06 -4.44 -11.62
C PRO A 104 7.39 -2.98 -11.28
N TRP A 105 7.89 -2.20 -12.23
CA TRP A 105 8.27 -0.81 -11.97
C TRP A 105 7.09 0.09 -11.59
N ARG A 106 5.93 -0.09 -12.23
CA ARG A 106 4.74 0.69 -11.90
C ARG A 106 4.13 0.26 -10.56
N LEU A 107 4.23 -1.03 -10.22
CA LEU A 107 3.82 -1.50 -8.91
C LEU A 107 4.71 -0.92 -7.82
N LEU A 108 6.03 -0.95 -8.00
CA LEU A 108 6.98 -0.37 -7.06
C LEU A 108 6.73 1.13 -6.88
N LEU A 109 6.54 1.87 -7.97
CA LEU A 109 6.21 3.29 -7.93
C LEU A 109 4.88 3.53 -7.19
N LEU A 110 3.84 2.75 -7.48
CA LEU A 110 2.55 2.84 -6.79
C LEU A 110 2.70 2.60 -5.29
N PHE A 111 3.48 1.60 -4.88
CA PHE A 111 3.73 1.31 -3.48
C PHE A 111 4.46 2.46 -2.78
N LEU A 112 5.56 2.94 -3.35
CA LEU A 112 6.38 3.99 -2.74
C LEU A 112 5.66 5.34 -2.73
N VAL A 113 5.14 5.79 -3.86
CA VAL A 113 4.47 7.10 -3.96
C VAL A 113 3.12 7.08 -3.25
N GLY A 114 2.34 5.99 -3.39
CA GLY A 114 1.08 5.83 -2.68
C GLY A 114 1.26 5.82 -1.17
N GLY A 115 2.33 5.17 -0.69
CA GLY A 115 2.71 5.19 0.72
C GLY A 115 3.14 6.58 1.20
N ALA A 116 3.98 7.29 0.43
CA ALA A 116 4.38 8.65 0.76
C ALA A 116 3.19 9.63 0.80
N VAL A 117 2.27 9.55 -0.17
CA VAL A 117 1.02 10.33 -0.17
C VAL A 117 0.16 10.00 1.04
N SER A 118 0.06 8.72 1.39
CA SER A 118 -0.64 8.25 2.59
C SER A 118 -0.07 8.87 3.87
N ASN A 119 1.27 8.86 4.02
CA ASN A 119 1.96 9.46 5.15
C ASN A 119 1.74 10.98 5.20
N LEU A 120 1.76 11.66 4.06
CA LEU A 120 1.41 13.09 3.98
C LEU A 120 -0.02 13.36 4.45
N VAL A 121 -1.00 12.57 3.99
CA VAL A 121 -2.40 12.70 4.45
C VAL A 121 -2.48 12.51 5.97
N ALA A 122 -1.75 11.55 6.52
CA ALA A 122 -1.68 11.37 7.97
C ALA A 122 -1.12 12.61 8.67
N ILE A 123 0.04 13.10 8.24
CA ILE A 123 0.70 14.29 8.81
C ILE A 123 -0.24 15.49 8.84
N TYR A 124 -0.92 15.78 7.72
CA TYR A 124 -1.84 16.92 7.64
C TYR A 124 -3.17 16.75 8.38
N THR A 125 -3.55 15.51 8.70
CA THR A 125 -4.84 15.23 9.32
C THR A 125 -4.74 14.78 10.77
N MET A 126 -3.55 14.47 11.27
CA MET A 126 -3.28 14.19 12.67
C MET A 126 -3.27 15.51 13.45
N GLY A 127 -4.16 15.62 14.43
CA GLY A 127 -4.34 16.85 15.23
C GLY A 127 -3.29 17.08 16.32
N SER A 128 -2.28 16.20 16.45
CA SER A 128 -1.22 16.32 17.47
C SER A 128 0.13 16.46 16.79
N PRO A 129 0.99 17.41 17.23
CA PRO A 129 2.41 17.40 16.89
C PRO A 129 3.08 16.15 17.48
N ASP A 130 4.23 15.76 16.92
CA ASP A 130 5.11 14.70 17.43
C ASP A 130 4.57 13.25 17.32
N GLN A 131 3.59 13.01 16.46
CA GLN A 131 3.19 11.65 16.16
C GLN A 131 4.12 11.00 15.13
N ILE A 132 4.50 9.75 15.40
CA ILE A 132 5.34 8.95 14.53
C ILE A 132 4.43 8.02 13.73
N ILE A 133 4.54 8.08 12.42
CA ILE A 133 3.81 7.21 11.49
C ILE A 133 4.79 6.18 10.95
N ILE A 134 4.47 4.89 11.12
CA ILE A 134 5.23 3.75 10.61
C ILE A 134 4.30 2.71 10.00
N GLY A 135 4.81 1.94 9.06
CA GLY A 135 4.13 0.79 8.46
C GLY A 135 3.81 0.95 6.98
N ALA A 136 3.78 -0.18 6.30
CA ALA A 136 3.45 -0.28 4.88
C ALA A 136 1.96 -0.08 4.58
N SER A 137 1.10 0.06 5.60
CA SER A 137 -0.36 -0.03 5.47
C SER A 137 -0.96 1.02 4.53
N GLY A 138 -0.40 2.22 4.49
CA GLY A 138 -0.80 3.25 3.53
C GLY A 138 -0.47 2.89 2.08
N ALA A 139 0.71 2.34 1.84
CA ALA A 139 1.13 1.83 0.53
C ALA A 139 0.28 0.61 0.10
N VAL A 140 -0.01 -0.29 1.04
CA VAL A 140 -0.91 -1.43 0.81
C VAL A 140 -2.33 -0.94 0.50
N SER A 141 -2.81 0.09 1.18
CA SER A 141 -4.10 0.72 0.87
C SER A 141 -4.14 1.28 -0.56
N ALA A 142 -3.02 1.84 -1.05
CA ALA A 142 -2.91 2.27 -2.45
C ALA A 142 -2.98 1.06 -3.42
N LEU A 143 -2.38 -0.08 -3.07
CA LEU A 143 -2.53 -1.31 -3.86
C LEU A 143 -3.98 -1.80 -3.89
N ILE A 144 -4.71 -1.74 -2.77
CA ILE A 144 -6.12 -2.11 -2.68
C ILE A 144 -6.98 -1.21 -3.58
N GLY A 145 -6.77 0.10 -3.52
CA GLY A 145 -7.47 1.07 -4.38
C GLY A 145 -7.21 0.84 -5.87
N ALA A 146 -5.95 0.64 -6.25
CA ALA A 146 -5.58 0.32 -7.63
C ALA A 146 -6.16 -1.01 -8.09
N TYR A 147 -6.14 -2.04 -7.24
CA TYR A 147 -6.74 -3.33 -7.53
C TYR A 147 -8.23 -3.21 -7.87
N LEU A 148 -8.98 -2.45 -7.07
CA LEU A 148 -10.42 -2.22 -7.30
C LEU A 148 -10.67 -1.60 -8.68
N ALA A 149 -9.86 -0.62 -9.09
CA ALA A 149 -9.96 0.02 -10.40
C ALA A 149 -9.57 -0.91 -11.55
N LEU A 150 -8.52 -1.71 -11.37
CA LEU A 150 -7.99 -2.61 -12.40
C LEU A 150 -8.87 -3.85 -12.61
N PHE A 151 -9.52 -4.34 -11.53
CA PHE A 151 -10.27 -5.59 -11.52
C PHE A 151 -11.69 -5.41 -10.96
N PRO A 152 -12.57 -4.58 -11.56
CA PRO A 152 -13.89 -4.27 -11.01
C PRO A 152 -14.83 -5.47 -10.90
N GLY A 153 -14.63 -6.51 -11.72
CA GLY A 153 -15.40 -7.75 -11.67
C GLY A 153 -14.75 -8.88 -10.87
N ALA A 154 -13.64 -8.61 -10.16
CA ALA A 154 -12.96 -9.65 -9.41
C ALA A 154 -13.79 -10.18 -8.24
N ARG A 155 -13.53 -11.44 -7.89
CA ARG A 155 -14.06 -12.09 -6.69
C ARG A 155 -12.90 -12.57 -5.83
N LEU A 156 -12.97 -12.31 -4.53
CA LEU A 156 -11.98 -12.75 -3.54
C LEU A 156 -12.54 -13.96 -2.78
N GLY A 157 -11.68 -14.93 -2.51
CA GLY A 157 -11.97 -16.03 -1.60
C GLY A 157 -11.91 -15.53 -0.15
N VAL A 158 -12.97 -15.83 0.59
CA VAL A 158 -13.05 -15.55 2.04
C VAL A 158 -13.27 -16.87 2.76
N VAL A 159 -12.55 -17.07 3.83
CA VAL A 159 -12.75 -18.19 4.75
C VAL A 159 -13.60 -17.69 5.91
N ILE A 160 -14.77 -18.27 6.07
CA ILE A 160 -15.70 -17.93 7.16
C ILE A 160 -15.65 -19.06 8.19
N PRO A 161 -15.20 -18.80 9.43
CA PRO A 161 -15.27 -19.78 10.50
C PRO A 161 -16.72 -19.91 10.99
N LEU A 162 -17.32 -21.08 10.80
CA LEU A 162 -18.64 -21.45 11.30
C LEU A 162 -18.49 -22.51 12.40
N GLY A 163 -18.14 -22.09 13.60
CA GLY A 163 -17.83 -22.98 14.69
C GLY A 163 -16.59 -23.83 14.38
N LEU A 164 -16.75 -25.16 14.28
CA LEU A 164 -15.65 -26.09 13.95
C LEU A 164 -15.41 -26.25 12.44
N PHE A 165 -16.22 -25.64 11.59
CA PHE A 165 -16.14 -25.73 10.13
C PHE A 165 -15.57 -24.45 9.54
N LEU A 166 -14.82 -24.59 8.43
CA LEU A 166 -14.32 -23.49 7.61
C LEU A 166 -15.06 -23.49 6.26
N GLU A 167 -15.85 -22.45 6.02
CA GLU A 167 -16.56 -22.29 4.75
C GLU A 167 -15.76 -21.38 3.81
N PHE A 168 -15.57 -21.85 2.57
CA PHE A 168 -14.87 -21.09 1.53
C PHE A 168 -15.88 -20.42 0.60
N VAL A 169 -16.06 -19.12 0.76
CA VAL A 169 -17.00 -18.32 -0.02
C VAL A 169 -16.26 -17.38 -0.98
N ARG A 170 -16.78 -17.22 -2.20
CA ARG A 170 -16.30 -16.23 -3.15
C ARG A 170 -17.21 -15.01 -3.15
N ALA A 171 -16.73 -13.90 -2.60
CA ALA A 171 -17.45 -12.64 -2.58
C ALA A 171 -16.90 -11.65 -3.62
N PRO A 172 -17.74 -10.74 -4.17
CA PRO A 172 -17.26 -9.66 -5.03
C PRO A 172 -16.23 -8.81 -4.32
N ALA A 173 -15.09 -8.56 -4.99
CA ALA A 173 -13.99 -7.78 -4.40
C ALA A 173 -14.43 -6.36 -4.02
N TYR A 174 -15.26 -5.72 -4.86
CA TYR A 174 -15.77 -4.38 -4.59
C TYR A 174 -16.57 -4.28 -3.29
N LEU A 175 -17.31 -5.35 -2.94
CA LEU A 175 -18.08 -5.38 -1.69
C LEU A 175 -17.16 -5.47 -0.48
N LEU A 176 -16.20 -6.40 -0.50
CA LEU A 176 -15.25 -6.59 0.61
C LEU A 176 -14.37 -5.36 0.81
N ILE A 177 -13.85 -4.80 -0.30
CA ILE A 177 -13.03 -3.59 -0.27
C ILE A 177 -13.89 -2.38 0.15
N GLY A 178 -15.15 -2.30 -0.30
CA GLY A 178 -16.08 -1.24 0.09
C GLY A 178 -16.37 -1.25 1.59
N VAL A 179 -16.64 -2.41 2.17
CA VAL A 179 -16.81 -2.57 3.62
C VAL A 179 -15.52 -2.19 4.35
N TRP A 180 -14.37 -2.68 3.90
CA TRP A 180 -13.08 -2.31 4.48
C TRP A 180 -12.85 -0.78 4.43
N ALA A 181 -13.11 -0.13 3.30
CA ALA A 181 -12.96 1.31 3.14
C ALA A 181 -13.94 2.10 4.03
N ALA A 182 -15.20 1.66 4.13
CA ALA A 182 -16.19 2.26 5.03
C ALA A 182 -15.74 2.19 6.50
N LEU A 183 -15.18 1.05 6.91
CA LEU A 183 -14.62 0.90 8.26
C LEU A 183 -13.46 1.85 8.51
N GLN A 184 -12.58 2.13 7.51
CA GLN A 184 -11.52 3.13 7.65
C GLN A 184 -12.10 4.52 7.93
N VAL A 185 -13.19 4.91 7.24
CA VAL A 185 -13.87 6.19 7.47
C VAL A 185 -14.49 6.24 8.87
N VAL A 186 -15.19 5.20 9.28
CA VAL A 186 -15.79 5.12 10.62
C VAL A 186 -14.71 5.25 11.69
N PHE A 187 -13.65 4.45 11.61
CA PHE A 187 -12.55 4.47 12.58
C PHE A 187 -11.72 5.77 12.53
N ALA A 188 -11.69 6.48 11.41
CA ALA A 188 -11.07 7.81 11.33
C ALA A 188 -11.81 8.84 12.22
N HIS A 189 -13.10 8.64 12.49
CA HIS A 189 -13.90 9.53 13.34
C HIS A 189 -13.91 9.09 14.80
N ILE A 190 -14.04 7.78 15.07
CA ILE A 190 -14.10 7.24 16.44
C ILE A 190 -12.74 6.71 16.92
N GLY A 191 -11.75 6.71 16.05
CA GLY A 191 -10.48 6.01 16.17
C GLY A 191 -9.56 6.36 17.33
N PRO A 192 -9.50 7.61 17.85
CA PRO A 192 -8.67 7.89 19.02
C PRO A 192 -8.95 6.97 20.21
N SER A 193 -10.17 6.44 20.29
CA SER A 193 -10.59 5.48 21.34
C SER A 193 -10.15 4.03 21.05
N PHE A 194 -9.69 3.71 19.83
CA PHE A 194 -9.38 2.35 19.38
C PHE A 194 -7.90 2.10 19.04
N GLY A 195 -7.00 2.99 19.43
CA GLY A 195 -5.56 2.83 19.28
C GLY A 195 -4.91 3.74 18.25
N MET A 196 -3.58 3.66 18.19
CA MET A 196 -2.68 4.52 17.42
C MET A 196 -2.64 4.15 15.91
N VAL A 197 -3.78 3.85 15.28
CA VAL A 197 -3.82 3.51 13.85
C VAL A 197 -4.12 4.75 13.01
N ALA A 198 -3.32 4.98 11.99
CA ALA A 198 -3.46 6.12 11.08
C ALA A 198 -4.57 5.87 10.03
N TRP A 199 -5.83 5.74 10.46
CA TRP A 199 -6.98 5.46 9.59
C TRP A 199 -7.08 6.41 8.39
N ARG A 200 -6.84 7.71 8.61
CA ARG A 200 -6.85 8.73 7.55
C ARG A 200 -5.76 8.52 6.51
N ALA A 201 -4.60 8.00 6.93
CA ALA A 201 -3.55 7.58 6.01
C ALA A 201 -4.03 6.49 5.05
N HIS A 202 -4.75 5.48 5.57
CA HIS A 202 -5.29 4.40 4.74
C HIS A 202 -6.27 4.92 3.70
N ILE A 203 -7.14 5.87 4.07
CA ILE A 203 -8.06 6.52 3.14
C ILE A 203 -7.28 7.26 2.05
N GLY A 204 -6.27 8.05 2.42
CA GLY A 204 -5.42 8.78 1.48
C GLY A 204 -4.72 7.86 0.48
N GLY A 205 -4.09 6.80 0.97
CA GLY A 205 -3.46 5.78 0.14
C GLY A 205 -4.45 5.11 -0.81
N PHE A 206 -5.60 4.67 -0.29
CA PHE A 206 -6.66 4.03 -1.08
C PHE A 206 -7.16 4.92 -2.22
N VAL A 207 -7.48 6.19 -1.94
CA VAL A 207 -7.96 7.14 -2.95
C VAL A 207 -6.89 7.38 -4.01
N PHE A 208 -5.62 7.58 -3.61
CA PHE A 208 -4.51 7.73 -4.55
C PHE A 208 -4.41 6.50 -5.48
N GLY A 209 -4.43 5.31 -4.91
CA GLY A 209 -4.35 4.06 -5.66
C GLY A 209 -5.52 3.86 -6.62
N LEU A 210 -6.74 4.19 -6.19
CA LEU A 210 -7.94 4.12 -7.02
C LEU A 210 -7.82 5.04 -8.25
N VAL A 211 -7.44 6.30 -8.05
CA VAL A 211 -7.24 7.29 -9.13
C VAL A 211 -6.15 6.82 -10.09
N TYR A 212 -5.00 6.37 -9.54
CA TYR A 212 -3.91 5.81 -10.34
C TYR A 212 -4.36 4.62 -11.18
N GLY A 213 -5.10 3.67 -10.57
CA GLY A 213 -5.61 2.48 -11.25
C GLY A 213 -6.58 2.82 -12.39
N VAL A 214 -7.50 3.78 -12.19
CA VAL A 214 -8.41 4.29 -13.22
C VAL A 214 -7.62 4.90 -14.38
N TYR A 215 -6.63 5.75 -14.08
CA TYR A 215 -5.78 6.38 -15.09
C TYR A 215 -5.02 5.35 -15.93
N VAL A 216 -4.35 4.40 -15.29
CA VAL A 216 -3.57 3.36 -15.98
C VAL A 216 -4.47 2.46 -16.83
N ARG A 217 -5.64 2.06 -16.30
CA ARG A 217 -6.63 1.27 -17.04
C ARG A 217 -7.08 1.99 -18.31
N ALA A 218 -7.39 3.29 -18.23
CA ALA A 218 -7.76 4.11 -19.37
C ALA A 218 -6.61 4.23 -20.40
N ALA A 219 -5.37 4.36 -19.94
CA ALA A 219 -4.19 4.40 -20.81
C ALA A 219 -3.95 3.07 -21.54
N ILE A 220 -4.12 1.93 -20.83
CA ILE A 220 -4.03 0.59 -21.45
C ILE A 220 -5.12 0.41 -22.50
N ALA A 221 -6.37 0.74 -22.19
CA ALA A 221 -7.49 0.63 -23.11
C ALA A 221 -7.29 1.48 -24.38
N ARG A 222 -6.76 2.72 -24.25
CA ARG A 222 -6.42 3.57 -25.40
C ARG A 222 -5.33 2.96 -26.28
N ARG A 223 -4.29 2.35 -25.68
CA ARG A 223 -3.21 1.69 -26.43
C ARG A 223 -3.70 0.46 -27.21
N LEU A 224 -4.59 -0.31 -26.62
CA LEU A 224 -5.18 -1.48 -27.26
C LEU A 224 -6.07 -1.07 -28.44
N ARG A 225 -6.92 -0.05 -28.29
CA ARG A 225 -7.73 0.49 -29.40
C ARG A 225 -6.85 0.94 -30.57
N LYS A 226 -5.81 1.74 -30.32
CA LYS A 226 -4.88 2.19 -31.37
C LYS A 226 -4.17 1.04 -32.10
N ARG A 227 -3.93 -0.10 -31.42
CA ARG A 227 -3.31 -1.29 -32.07
C ARG A 227 -4.26 -2.10 -32.94
N HIS A 228 -5.55 -2.05 -32.68
CA HIS A 228 -6.56 -2.81 -33.39
C HIS A 228 -7.37 -1.96 -34.39
N GLY A 229 -6.99 -0.70 -34.61
CA GLY A 229 -7.60 0.16 -35.64
C GLY A 229 -8.98 0.72 -35.30
N PHE A 230 -9.33 0.80 -34.00
CA PHE A 230 -10.55 1.44 -33.52
C PHE A 230 -10.25 2.78 -32.85
#